data_4fa6befa7a5a42fd8292f6bc08f5d56c
#
_entry.id   4fa6befa7a5a42fd8292f6bc08f5d56c
#
_cell.length_a   1.000
_cell.length_b   1.000
_cell.length_c   1.000
_cell.angle_alpha   90.00
_cell.angle_beta   90.00
_cell.angle_gamma   90.00
#
_symmetry.space_group_name_H-M   'P 1'
#
loop_
_entity.id
_entity.type
_entity.pdbx_description
1 polymer ?
#
loop_
_entity_poly.entity_id
_entity_poly.type
_entity_poly.pdbx_seq_one_letter_code
_entity_poly.pdbx_strand_id
1 'polypeptide(L)'
;MVITAYVDDMLIASPSRKEVDRTKAEIMGKWEMEDNGSVKEFLGIKIMQDRSQSKISLNLTAYIKGMVSKWLEKPNEKSWIPMQSIANTVRGNKCTPERAKRYQELVGQLLWVSNTVQLDISFTVGVLA
;
A
#
# COMPACT_ATOMS: atom_id res chain seq x y z
N MET A 1 -7.49 19.51 9.70
CA MET A 1 -6.87 18.35 10.38
C MET A 1 -7.52 17.08 9.87
N VAL A 2 -6.72 16.02 9.64
CA VAL A 2 -7.18 14.68 9.26
C VAL A 2 -6.67 13.70 10.31
N ILE A 3 -7.54 12.80 10.76
CA ILE A 3 -7.21 11.70 11.67
C ILE A 3 -7.63 10.41 10.96
N THR A 4 -6.70 9.48 10.84
CA THR A 4 -6.96 8.15 10.28
C THR A 4 -6.60 7.12 11.35
N ALA A 5 -7.51 6.20 11.63
CA ALA A 5 -7.28 5.09 12.54
C ALA A 5 -7.38 3.76 11.77
N TYR A 6 -6.47 2.86 12.04
CA TYR A 6 -6.48 1.51 11.50
C TYR A 6 -6.03 0.52 12.56
N VAL A 7 -6.98 -0.27 13.07
CA VAL A 7 -6.81 -1.20 14.18
C VAL A 7 -6.17 -0.48 15.38
N ASP A 8 -4.89 -0.70 15.65
CA ASP A 8 -4.16 -0.15 16.79
C ASP A 8 -3.34 1.10 16.44
N ASP A 9 -3.25 1.45 15.16
CA ASP A 9 -2.46 2.57 14.66
C ASP A 9 -3.32 3.80 14.37
N MET A 10 -2.81 4.99 14.72
CA MET A 10 -3.45 6.26 14.41
C MET A 10 -2.47 7.23 13.75
N LEU A 11 -2.91 7.86 12.66
CA LEU A 11 -2.18 8.91 11.97
C LEU A 11 -2.94 10.23 12.07
N ILE A 12 -2.26 11.29 12.55
CA ILE A 12 -2.81 12.63 12.68
C ILE A 12 -2.02 13.58 11.78
N ALA A 13 -2.72 14.29 10.90
CA ALA A 13 -2.13 15.28 10.00
C ALA A 13 -2.86 16.62 10.06
N SER A 14 -2.12 17.70 10.23
CA SER A 14 -2.61 19.09 10.16
C SER A 14 -1.50 20.01 9.68
N PRO A 15 -1.83 21.12 8.99
CA PRO A 15 -0.90 22.22 8.75
C PRO A 15 -0.38 22.86 10.03
N SER A 16 -1.15 22.80 11.13
CA SER A 16 -0.82 23.40 12.43
C SER A 16 -0.23 22.36 13.40
N ARG A 17 1.03 22.51 13.75
CA ARG A 17 1.68 21.66 14.75
C ARG A 17 0.97 21.73 16.10
N LYS A 18 0.50 22.93 16.51
CA LYS A 18 -0.22 23.12 17.79
C LYS A 18 -1.51 22.31 17.84
N GLU A 19 -2.23 22.19 16.72
CA GLU A 19 -3.43 21.34 16.65
C GLU A 19 -3.09 19.85 16.81
N VAL A 20 -2.03 19.38 16.15
CA VAL A 20 -1.57 18.00 16.29
C VAL A 20 -1.22 17.68 17.74
N ASP A 21 -0.42 18.55 18.39
CA ASP A 21 0.04 18.34 19.76
C ASP A 21 -1.13 18.38 20.76
N ARG A 22 -2.10 19.30 20.59
CA ARG A 22 -3.33 19.34 21.38
C ARG A 22 -4.14 18.07 21.23
N THR A 23 -4.39 17.66 19.99
CA THR A 23 -5.19 16.45 19.71
C THR A 23 -4.54 15.19 20.25
N LYS A 24 -3.20 15.07 20.15
CA LYS A 24 -2.45 13.98 20.78
C LYS A 24 -2.66 13.96 22.28
N ALA A 25 -2.52 15.10 22.96
CA ALA A 25 -2.71 15.20 24.39
C ALA A 25 -4.14 14.82 24.83
N GLU A 26 -5.16 15.24 24.08
CA GLU A 26 -6.55 14.88 24.34
C GLU A 26 -6.82 13.38 24.18
N ILE A 27 -6.23 12.75 23.14
CA ILE A 27 -6.36 11.32 22.87
C ILE A 27 -5.63 10.50 23.95
N MET A 28 -4.37 10.83 24.21
CA MET A 28 -3.54 10.13 25.20
C MET A 28 -4.06 10.31 26.64
N GLY A 29 -4.79 11.38 26.92
CA GLY A 29 -5.48 11.58 28.18
C GLY A 29 -6.72 10.69 28.40
N LYS A 30 -7.26 10.09 27.33
CA LYS A 30 -8.46 9.24 27.38
C LYS A 30 -8.15 7.76 27.16
N TRP A 31 -7.11 7.45 26.41
CA TRP A 31 -6.73 6.09 26.06
C TRP A 31 -5.24 5.88 26.31
N GLU A 32 -4.89 4.66 26.70
CA GLU A 32 -3.51 4.24 26.83
C GLU A 32 -2.87 4.08 25.44
N MET A 33 -2.17 5.11 24.99
CA MET A 33 -1.54 5.18 23.67
C MET A 33 -0.13 5.74 23.77
N GLU A 34 0.75 5.28 22.88
CA GLU A 34 2.12 5.77 22.76
C GLU A 34 2.27 6.73 21.57
N ASP A 35 2.98 7.86 21.79
CA ASP A 35 3.32 8.80 20.72
C ASP A 35 4.64 8.42 20.06
N ASN A 36 4.58 7.81 18.89
CA ASN A 36 5.74 7.45 18.07
C ASN A 36 6.38 8.64 17.32
N GLY A 37 5.92 9.86 17.56
CA GLY A 37 6.47 11.09 17.00
C GLY A 37 6.09 11.31 15.54
N SER A 38 7.06 11.73 14.72
CA SER A 38 6.84 11.94 13.28
C SER A 38 6.72 10.61 12.57
N VAL A 39 5.71 10.47 11.70
CA VAL A 39 5.47 9.25 10.95
C VAL A 39 6.66 8.91 10.05
N LYS A 40 7.16 7.69 10.17
CA LYS A 40 8.20 7.09 9.33
C LYS A 40 7.67 5.89 8.56
N GLU A 41 6.69 5.23 9.15
CA GLU A 41 6.01 4.07 8.58
C GLU A 41 4.56 4.05 9.05
N PHE A 42 3.64 3.66 8.16
CA PHE A 42 2.25 3.43 8.46
C PHE A 42 1.70 2.34 7.54
N LEU A 43 1.10 1.29 8.09
CA LEU A 43 0.59 0.12 7.36
C LEU A 43 1.64 -0.56 6.46
N GLY A 44 2.90 -0.61 6.91
CA GLY A 44 4.01 -1.18 6.14
C GLY A 44 4.51 -0.29 5.00
N ILE A 45 3.95 0.92 4.85
CA ILE A 45 4.40 1.92 3.88
C ILE A 45 5.42 2.82 4.56
N LYS A 46 6.65 2.84 4.06
CA LYS A 46 7.65 3.81 4.53
C LYS A 46 7.34 5.19 3.99
N ILE A 47 7.30 6.18 4.89
CA ILE A 47 6.95 7.55 4.59
C ILE A 47 8.17 8.43 4.84
N MET A 48 8.64 9.09 3.79
CA MET A 48 9.73 10.07 3.86
C MET A 48 9.16 11.45 3.59
N GLN A 49 9.30 12.35 4.57
CA GLN A 49 8.82 13.71 4.48
C GLN A 49 9.99 14.69 4.44
N ASP A 50 10.11 15.42 3.33
CA ASP A 50 10.98 16.59 3.21
C ASP A 50 10.15 17.86 3.32
N ARG A 51 10.18 18.47 4.50
CA ARG A 51 9.41 19.70 4.78
C ARG A 51 9.99 20.92 4.08
N SER A 52 11.30 20.93 3.77
CA SER A 52 11.96 22.05 3.09
C SER A 52 11.50 22.15 1.64
N GLN A 53 11.25 21.01 1.01
CA GLN A 53 10.77 20.91 -0.37
C GLN A 53 9.26 20.66 -0.46
N SER A 54 8.53 20.63 0.65
CA SER A 54 7.10 20.29 0.70
C SER A 54 6.79 18.95 0.01
N LYS A 55 7.68 17.96 0.16
CA LYS A 55 7.62 16.67 -0.52
C LYS A 55 7.37 15.53 0.45
N ILE A 56 6.45 14.63 0.08
CA ILE A 56 6.24 13.35 0.75
C ILE A 56 6.49 12.24 -0.27
N SER A 57 7.29 11.24 0.12
CA SER A 57 7.55 10.05 -0.69
C SER A 57 7.09 8.80 0.06
N LEU A 58 6.36 7.94 -0.64
CA LEU A 58 5.90 6.65 -0.15
C LEU A 58 6.75 5.54 -0.75
N ASN A 59 7.12 4.54 0.05
CA ASN A 59 7.99 3.46 -0.41
C ASN A 59 7.50 2.12 0.11
N LEU A 60 7.22 1.20 -0.82
CA LEU A 60 6.85 -0.20 -0.59
C LEU A 60 7.88 -1.19 -1.17
N THR A 61 9.11 -0.76 -1.41
CA THR A 61 10.13 -1.57 -2.10
C THR A 61 10.36 -2.93 -1.42
N ALA A 62 10.38 -2.98 -0.09
CA ALA A 62 10.57 -4.24 0.64
C ALA A 62 9.40 -5.21 0.41
N TYR A 63 8.16 -4.71 0.45
CA TYR A 63 6.96 -5.48 0.17
C TYR A 63 6.94 -6.02 -1.26
N ILE A 64 7.23 -5.15 -2.24
CA ILE A 64 7.28 -5.53 -3.68
C ILE A 64 8.35 -6.59 -3.91
N LYS A 65 9.55 -6.44 -3.33
CA LYS A 65 10.61 -7.46 -3.44
C LYS A 65 10.18 -8.81 -2.88
N GLY A 66 9.54 -8.83 -1.71
CA GLY A 66 8.98 -10.05 -1.12
C GLY A 66 7.93 -10.71 -2.01
N MET A 67 7.02 -9.90 -2.57
CA MET A 67 5.99 -10.37 -3.50
C MET A 67 6.63 -10.96 -4.76
N VAL A 68 7.57 -10.26 -5.39
CA VAL A 68 8.30 -10.72 -6.58
C VAL A 68 9.00 -12.05 -6.30
N SER A 69 9.72 -12.18 -5.18
CA SER A 69 10.40 -13.42 -4.79
C SER A 69 9.43 -14.59 -4.55
N LYS A 70 8.22 -14.30 -4.06
CA LYS A 70 7.20 -15.33 -3.79
C LYS A 70 6.54 -15.86 -5.07
N TRP A 71 6.30 -14.98 -6.05
CA TRP A 71 5.42 -15.28 -7.17
C TRP A 71 6.15 -15.49 -8.51
N LEU A 72 7.36 -14.94 -8.68
CA LEU A 72 8.13 -15.07 -9.91
C LEU A 72 9.24 -16.11 -9.75
N GLU A 73 9.25 -17.12 -10.62
CA GLU A 73 10.32 -18.12 -10.71
C GLU A 73 11.62 -17.49 -11.26
N LYS A 74 11.49 -16.47 -12.12
CA LYS A 74 12.59 -15.75 -12.73
C LYS A 74 12.45 -14.24 -12.49
N PRO A 75 12.86 -13.73 -11.32
CA PRO A 75 12.63 -12.34 -10.93
C PRO A 75 13.37 -11.30 -11.79
N ASN A 76 14.28 -11.73 -12.65
CA ASN A 76 15.05 -10.84 -13.55
C ASN A 76 14.39 -10.63 -14.93
N GLU A 77 13.31 -11.32 -15.24
CA GLU A 77 12.53 -11.05 -16.46
C GLU A 77 11.75 -9.75 -16.27
N LYS A 78 12.03 -8.76 -17.13
CA LYS A 78 11.37 -7.45 -17.10
C LYS A 78 10.52 -7.28 -18.35
N SER A 79 9.27 -6.86 -18.16
CA SER A 79 8.43 -6.35 -19.23
C SER A 79 8.25 -4.84 -19.06
N TRP A 80 8.37 -4.11 -20.17
CA TRP A 80 8.14 -2.66 -20.20
C TRP A 80 6.64 -2.32 -20.28
N ILE A 81 5.82 -3.29 -20.67
CA ILE A 81 4.38 -3.13 -20.85
C ILE A 81 3.69 -4.05 -19.84
N PRO A 82 2.90 -3.54 -18.90
CA PRO A 82 2.21 -4.35 -17.91
C PRO A 82 1.24 -5.37 -18.53
N MET A 83 0.60 -5.02 -19.64
CA MET A 83 -0.31 -5.89 -20.39
C MET A 83 -0.25 -5.55 -21.89
N GLN A 84 -0.08 -6.57 -22.73
CA GLN A 84 0.02 -6.37 -24.18
C GLN A 84 -1.36 -6.22 -24.85
N SER A 85 -2.38 -6.93 -24.39
CA SER A 85 -3.73 -6.88 -24.94
C SER A 85 -4.77 -7.41 -23.96
N ILE A 86 -5.95 -6.79 -23.97
CA ILE A 86 -7.13 -7.24 -23.21
C ILE A 86 -7.94 -8.27 -24.03
N ALA A 87 -7.69 -8.37 -25.34
CA ALA A 87 -8.56 -9.04 -26.29
C ALA A 87 -8.78 -10.54 -26.06
N ASN A 88 -8.04 -11.20 -25.17
CA ASN A 88 -8.07 -12.65 -24.96
C ASN A 88 -8.50 -13.07 -23.55
N THR A 89 -9.15 -12.21 -22.77
CA THR A 89 -9.74 -12.61 -21.48
C THR A 89 -11.06 -13.36 -21.74
N VAL A 90 -10.93 -14.63 -22.18
CA VAL A 90 -12.07 -15.53 -22.33
C VAL A 90 -12.29 -16.24 -21.00
N ARG A 91 -13.56 -16.34 -20.57
CA ARG A 91 -13.93 -17.10 -19.38
C ARG A 91 -13.48 -18.56 -19.53
N GLY A 92 -12.47 -18.94 -18.79
CA GLY A 92 -11.94 -20.30 -18.80
C GLY A 92 -12.76 -21.29 -17.99
N ASN A 93 -12.30 -22.53 -17.92
CA ASN A 93 -12.89 -23.55 -17.06
C ASN A 93 -12.71 -23.22 -15.58
N LYS A 94 -13.59 -23.74 -14.72
CA LYS A 94 -13.47 -23.60 -13.29
C LYS A 94 -12.12 -24.16 -12.82
N CYS A 95 -11.35 -23.37 -12.08
CA CYS A 95 -10.10 -23.82 -11.48
C CYS A 95 -10.37 -24.48 -10.10
N THR A 96 -9.37 -25.19 -9.57
CA THR A 96 -9.46 -25.76 -8.22
C THR A 96 -9.52 -24.66 -7.17
N PRO A 97 -10.13 -24.90 -6.00
CA PRO A 97 -10.22 -23.90 -4.91
C PRO A 97 -8.85 -23.37 -4.50
N GLU A 98 -7.81 -24.19 -4.48
CA GLU A 98 -6.44 -23.81 -4.12
C GLU A 98 -5.86 -22.80 -5.13
N ARG A 99 -6.07 -23.05 -6.42
CA ARG A 99 -5.63 -22.12 -7.49
C ARG A 99 -6.40 -20.81 -7.43
N ALA A 100 -7.70 -20.87 -7.18
CA ALA A 100 -8.53 -19.67 -7.01
C ALA A 100 -8.03 -18.82 -5.83
N LYS A 101 -7.76 -19.44 -4.66
CA LYS A 101 -7.23 -18.77 -3.49
C LYS A 101 -5.86 -18.13 -3.76
N ARG A 102 -4.97 -18.86 -4.41
CA ARG A 102 -3.65 -18.34 -4.80
C ARG A 102 -3.75 -17.13 -5.74
N TYR A 103 -4.64 -17.19 -6.71
CA TYR A 103 -4.90 -16.09 -7.62
C TYR A 103 -5.45 -14.86 -6.88
N GLN A 104 -6.45 -15.04 -6.03
CA GLN A 104 -7.02 -13.97 -5.22
C GLN A 104 -5.98 -13.31 -4.31
N GLU A 105 -5.08 -14.09 -3.71
CA GLU A 105 -4.00 -13.57 -2.89
C GLU A 105 -3.06 -12.67 -3.72
N LEU A 106 -2.63 -13.14 -4.90
CA LEU A 106 -1.76 -12.37 -5.79
C LEU A 106 -2.43 -11.08 -6.26
N VAL A 107 -3.69 -11.16 -6.72
CA VAL A 107 -4.44 -9.99 -7.18
C VAL A 107 -4.64 -8.99 -6.04
N GLY A 108 -4.95 -9.45 -4.83
CA GLY A 108 -5.06 -8.59 -3.66
C GLY A 108 -3.76 -7.85 -3.34
N GLN A 109 -2.62 -8.54 -3.42
CA GLN A 109 -1.30 -7.91 -3.23
C GLN A 109 -0.99 -6.89 -4.33
N LEU A 110 -1.31 -7.19 -5.58
CA LEU A 110 -1.13 -6.26 -6.70
C LEU A 110 -2.05 -5.04 -6.58
N LEU A 111 -3.31 -5.21 -6.15
CA LEU A 111 -4.24 -4.11 -5.88
C LEU A 111 -3.67 -3.17 -4.81
N TRP A 112 -3.11 -3.72 -3.73
CA TRP A 112 -2.47 -2.92 -2.69
C TRP A 112 -1.32 -2.07 -3.24
N VAL A 113 -0.42 -2.69 -4.01
CA VAL A 113 0.73 -1.99 -4.61
C VAL A 113 0.28 -0.95 -5.62
N SER A 114 -0.67 -1.29 -6.51
CA SER A 114 -1.14 -0.39 -7.57
C SER A 114 -1.86 0.84 -7.03
N ASN A 115 -2.62 0.70 -5.94
CA ASN A 115 -3.34 1.81 -5.34
C ASN A 115 -2.47 2.67 -4.41
N THR A 116 -1.28 2.19 -4.02
CA THR A 116 -0.42 2.87 -3.05
C THR A 116 0.77 3.58 -3.70
N VAL A 117 1.55 2.89 -4.54
CA VAL A 117 2.82 3.42 -5.07
C VAL A 117 3.04 3.19 -6.56
N GLN A 118 2.37 2.22 -7.19
CA GLN A 118 2.56 1.83 -8.59
C GLN A 118 1.28 2.04 -9.39
N LEU A 119 0.88 3.30 -9.53
CA LEU A 119 -0.38 3.68 -10.22
C LEU A 119 -0.38 3.31 -11.72
N ASP A 120 0.78 3.15 -12.32
CA ASP A 120 0.98 2.75 -13.72
C ASP A 120 0.46 1.35 -14.04
N ILE A 121 0.40 0.44 -13.06
CA ILE A 121 -0.18 -0.90 -13.23
C ILE A 121 -1.66 -1.00 -12.85
N SER A 122 -2.28 0.08 -12.36
CA SER A 122 -3.66 0.03 -11.80
C SER A 122 -4.69 -0.47 -12.80
N PHE A 123 -4.59 -0.04 -14.06
CA PHE A 123 -5.48 -0.50 -15.12
C PHE A 123 -5.37 -2.01 -15.33
N THR A 124 -4.15 -2.51 -15.49
CA THR A 124 -3.89 -3.95 -15.69
C THR A 124 -4.39 -4.79 -14.52
N VAL A 125 -4.11 -4.34 -13.30
CA VAL A 125 -4.55 -5.03 -12.09
C VAL A 125 -6.07 -5.02 -11.98
N GLY A 126 -6.73 -3.91 -12.35
CA GLY A 126 -8.19 -3.81 -12.40
C GLY A 126 -8.84 -4.77 -13.40
N VAL A 127 -8.15 -5.08 -14.52
CA VAL A 127 -8.63 -6.10 -15.49
C VAL A 127 -8.49 -7.52 -14.95
N LEU A 128 -7.51 -7.76 -14.06
CA LEU A 128 -7.27 -9.07 -13.45
C LEU A 128 -8.16 -9.32 -12.21
N ALA A 129 -8.70 -8.29 -11.61
CA ALA A 129 -9.51 -8.36 -10.40
C ALA A 129 -10.97 -8.72 -10.70
#